data_24c577879a14358e6d353afe5aa2ffdd
#
_entry.id   24c577879a14358e6d353afe5aa2ffdd
#
_cell.length_a   1.000
_cell.length_b   1.000
_cell.length_c   1.000
_cell.angle_alpha   90.00
_cell.angle_beta   90.00
_cell.angle_gamma   90.00
#
_symmetry.space_group_name_H-M   'P 1'
#
loop_
_entity.id
_entity.type
_entity.pdbx_description
1 polymer ?
#
loop_
_entity_poly.entity_id
_entity_poly.type
_entity_poly.pdbx_seq_one_letter_code
_entity_poly.pdbx_strand_id
1 'polypeptide(L)'
;MKEIHKLRHWDCELRRAFLGISEKEFKSIFKEIYNASRERDFTYEREGRYDVISLLPLPLVATPEQIRYLHKACLVIKNALSKLIDLYLEHPEVREILPLTEEEEIWIKDTWTKAHRKTRGIWSRLDFHFDIYHPDWKETITFFEDNSVAVGGNHYAPTAEELITKIVLPRLRKINNNIILEKNEDIRTLLCHEILHQAEALGRKGLNIAFAEDKTLTSGITEFPSLAEFYNKKFGKRCEMKTYMLDPRELYLKGDEIYYKNHEIDIIYRDFELAELFKMGKGNHLNAMKTAFKKNQVISSIAGEIDHKSCWEVLRDKRFAQVFKTLRDTGILHHIPWTKIIRDIRTDSPDGKNVELLNYIRKNKDSLILKPNRGYGGYGIVIGKDATEQRWDEMINRGCAEFGKWVAQEYRRVSTRTFPVINEYGDIVFEEYYTVYGLAGTPEGIGILGRASHKKIVNVAQKGGIVAVLRSKS
;
A
#
# COMPACT_ATOMS: atom_id res chain seq x y z
N MET A 1 -27.09 16.21 5.64
CA MET A 1 -27.41 16.05 7.08
C MET A 1 -27.67 14.62 7.52
N LYS A 2 -28.52 13.83 6.83
CA LYS A 2 -28.83 12.42 7.24
C LYS A 2 -27.60 11.49 7.30
N GLU A 3 -26.60 11.65 6.42
CA GLU A 3 -25.39 10.82 6.40
C GLU A 3 -24.37 11.17 7.47
N ILE A 4 -24.24 12.46 7.79
CA ILE A 4 -23.36 12.95 8.87
C ILE A 4 -23.78 12.34 10.23
N HIS A 5 -25.08 12.24 10.45
CA HIS A 5 -25.61 11.58 11.66
C HIS A 5 -25.27 10.07 11.66
N LYS A 6 -25.27 9.41 10.50
CA LYS A 6 -24.91 7.98 10.42
C LYS A 6 -23.44 7.72 10.70
N LEU A 7 -22.49 8.56 10.20
CA LEU A 7 -21.06 8.37 10.41
C LEU A 7 -20.67 8.52 11.90
N ARG A 8 -21.07 9.61 12.53
CA ARG A 8 -20.82 9.84 13.97
C ARG A 8 -21.58 8.84 14.86
N HIS A 9 -22.73 8.38 14.39
CA HIS A 9 -23.51 7.38 15.09
C HIS A 9 -22.70 6.09 15.33
N TRP A 10 -22.04 5.53 14.29
CA TRP A 10 -21.26 4.30 14.44
C TRP A 10 -20.07 4.43 15.40
N ASP A 11 -19.31 5.53 15.33
CA ASP A 11 -18.23 5.78 16.31
C ASP A 11 -18.77 5.82 17.74
N CYS A 12 -19.86 6.55 17.97
CA CYS A 12 -20.50 6.64 19.28
C CYS A 12 -21.04 5.29 19.77
N GLU A 13 -21.73 4.55 18.93
CA GLU A 13 -22.34 3.25 19.31
C GLU A 13 -21.28 2.19 19.63
N LEU A 14 -20.20 2.12 18.85
CA LEU A 14 -19.09 1.22 19.13
C LEU A 14 -18.41 1.60 20.45
N ARG A 15 -18.12 2.87 20.69
CA ARG A 15 -17.49 3.34 21.93
C ARG A 15 -18.36 3.07 23.16
N ARG A 16 -19.67 3.34 23.07
CA ARG A 16 -20.62 3.02 24.15
C ARG A 16 -20.66 1.53 24.44
N ALA A 17 -20.70 0.69 23.40
CA ALA A 17 -20.68 -0.76 23.56
C ALA A 17 -19.37 -1.23 24.21
N PHE A 18 -18.21 -0.66 23.82
CA PHE A 18 -16.94 -0.95 24.49
C PHE A 18 -16.91 -0.54 25.96
N LEU A 19 -17.45 0.62 26.32
CA LEU A 19 -17.56 1.07 27.71
C LEU A 19 -18.51 0.19 28.54
N GLY A 20 -19.43 -0.53 27.92
CA GLY A 20 -20.31 -1.49 28.57
C GLY A 20 -19.70 -2.88 28.80
N ILE A 21 -18.49 -3.16 28.26
CA ILE A 21 -17.77 -4.42 28.48
C ILE A 21 -17.09 -4.41 29.84
N SER A 22 -17.17 -5.51 30.60
CA SER A 22 -16.44 -5.64 31.86
C SER A 22 -14.94 -5.66 31.63
N GLU A 23 -14.16 -5.17 32.62
CA GLU A 23 -12.68 -5.19 32.54
C GLU A 23 -12.13 -6.58 32.26
N LYS A 24 -12.68 -7.62 32.90
CA LYS A 24 -12.30 -9.02 32.67
C LYS A 24 -12.51 -9.45 31.22
N GLU A 25 -13.65 -9.11 30.65
CA GLU A 25 -13.98 -9.44 29.26
C GLU A 25 -13.13 -8.65 28.29
N PHE A 26 -12.86 -7.38 28.60
CA PHE A 26 -11.96 -6.53 27.81
C PHE A 26 -10.54 -7.13 27.74
N LYS A 27 -9.95 -7.49 28.89
CA LYS A 27 -8.63 -8.17 28.93
C LYS A 27 -8.64 -9.51 28.19
N SER A 28 -9.76 -10.25 28.23
CA SER A 28 -9.93 -11.50 27.45
C SER A 28 -9.88 -11.22 25.94
N ILE A 29 -10.51 -10.15 25.46
CA ILE A 29 -10.45 -9.75 24.05
C ILE A 29 -9.01 -9.57 23.57
N PHE A 30 -8.19 -8.82 24.29
CA PHE A 30 -6.80 -8.60 23.93
C PHE A 30 -5.99 -9.90 23.90
N LYS A 31 -6.16 -10.75 24.90
CA LYS A 31 -5.48 -12.05 24.96
C LYS A 31 -5.87 -12.95 23.78
N GLU A 32 -7.15 -13.00 23.46
CA GLU A 32 -7.66 -13.80 22.34
C GLU A 32 -7.18 -13.26 20.99
N ILE A 33 -7.20 -11.94 20.80
CA ILE A 33 -6.64 -11.29 19.60
C ILE A 33 -5.15 -11.64 19.46
N TYR A 34 -4.36 -11.47 20.52
CA TYR A 34 -2.92 -11.77 20.50
C TYR A 34 -2.62 -13.22 20.11
N ASN A 35 -3.30 -14.18 20.76
CA ASN A 35 -3.11 -15.60 20.46
C ASN A 35 -3.52 -15.93 19.02
N ALA A 36 -4.70 -15.47 18.59
CA ALA A 36 -5.18 -15.72 17.24
C ALA A 36 -4.36 -15.00 16.16
N SER A 37 -3.75 -13.86 16.46
CA SER A 37 -2.81 -13.16 15.58
C SER A 37 -1.55 -14.00 15.36
N ARG A 38 -0.99 -14.54 16.45
CA ARG A 38 0.19 -15.40 16.38
C ARG A 38 -0.05 -16.67 15.56
N GLU A 39 -1.22 -17.31 15.72
CA GLU A 39 -1.61 -18.53 15.01
C GLU A 39 -1.85 -18.33 13.51
N ARG A 40 -1.92 -17.06 13.05
CA ARG A 40 -2.28 -16.68 11.67
C ARG A 40 -1.20 -15.88 10.97
N ASP A 41 0.05 -15.98 11.41
CA ASP A 41 1.17 -15.23 10.85
C ASP A 41 0.91 -13.72 10.73
N PHE A 42 0.13 -13.17 11.69
CA PHE A 42 -0.10 -11.74 11.80
C PHE A 42 1.09 -11.11 12.53
N THR A 43 2.27 -11.26 11.91
CA THR A 43 3.56 -10.96 12.49
C THR A 43 4.41 -10.12 11.53
N TYR A 44 5.42 -9.47 12.08
CA TYR A 44 6.45 -8.76 11.33
C TYR A 44 7.81 -9.22 11.84
N GLU A 45 8.69 -9.63 10.95
CA GLU A 45 10.03 -10.05 11.31
C GLU A 45 10.94 -8.83 11.50
N ARG A 46 11.68 -8.81 12.62
CA ARG A 46 12.71 -7.81 12.94
C ARG A 46 13.95 -8.52 13.42
N GLU A 47 15.02 -8.42 12.66
CA GLU A 47 16.32 -9.02 13.00
C GLU A 47 16.19 -10.50 13.40
N GLY A 48 15.42 -11.26 12.64
CA GLY A 48 15.18 -12.70 12.88
C GLY A 48 14.20 -13.02 14.01
N ARG A 49 13.49 -12.01 14.56
CA ARG A 49 12.44 -12.21 15.56
C ARG A 49 11.06 -11.89 14.99
N TYR A 50 10.10 -12.76 15.25
CA TYR A 50 8.72 -12.57 14.82
C TYR A 50 7.91 -11.82 15.89
N ASP A 51 7.66 -10.56 15.68
CA ASP A 51 6.82 -9.73 16.54
C ASP A 51 5.36 -9.81 16.08
N VAL A 52 4.45 -10.12 17.00
CA VAL A 52 3.01 -10.04 16.71
C VAL A 52 2.64 -8.57 16.46
N ILE A 53 2.00 -8.30 15.32
CA ILE A 53 1.50 -6.96 15.00
C ILE A 53 0.35 -6.64 15.93
N SER A 54 0.38 -5.47 16.57
CA SER A 54 -0.71 -5.00 17.42
C SER A 54 -1.98 -4.79 16.57
N LEU A 55 -3.08 -5.45 16.95
CA LEU A 55 -4.41 -5.22 16.38
C LEU A 55 -5.26 -4.47 17.39
N LEU A 56 -5.66 -3.24 17.03
CA LEU A 56 -6.54 -2.44 17.88
C LEU A 56 -7.96 -3.03 17.87
N PRO A 57 -8.59 -3.23 19.05
CA PRO A 57 -9.86 -3.97 19.13
C PRO A 57 -11.07 -3.17 18.65
N LEU A 58 -11.00 -1.83 18.66
CA LEU A 58 -12.08 -0.98 18.17
C LEU A 58 -11.96 -0.80 16.66
N PRO A 59 -12.86 -1.37 15.83
CA PRO A 59 -12.82 -1.17 14.39
C PRO A 59 -13.24 0.23 13.99
N LEU A 60 -12.77 0.69 12.83
CA LEU A 60 -13.32 1.84 12.13
C LEU A 60 -14.46 1.38 11.19
N VAL A 61 -15.42 2.24 10.94
CA VAL A 61 -16.59 1.90 10.13
C VAL A 61 -16.73 2.87 8.97
N ALA A 62 -16.59 2.35 7.76
CA ALA A 62 -16.87 3.08 6.53
C ALA A 62 -18.32 2.89 6.08
N THR A 63 -18.91 3.92 5.51
CA THR A 63 -20.24 3.83 4.88
C THR A 63 -20.13 3.24 3.47
N PRO A 64 -21.21 2.69 2.92
CA PRO A 64 -21.25 2.23 1.53
C PRO A 64 -20.92 3.35 0.52
N GLU A 65 -21.25 4.61 0.82
CA GLU A 65 -20.86 5.75 -0.04
C GLU A 65 -19.34 5.97 -0.04
N GLN A 66 -18.72 5.94 1.15
CA GLN A 66 -17.26 6.04 1.27
C GLN A 66 -16.56 4.93 0.50
N ILE A 67 -17.02 3.68 0.67
CA ILE A 67 -16.47 2.52 -0.06
C ILE A 67 -16.58 2.71 -1.57
N ARG A 68 -17.76 3.08 -2.09
CA ARG A 68 -17.95 3.33 -3.53
C ARG A 68 -17.06 4.45 -4.05
N TYR A 69 -16.94 5.55 -3.30
CA TYR A 69 -16.10 6.67 -3.72
C TYR A 69 -14.62 6.30 -3.73
N LEU A 70 -14.14 5.65 -2.67
CA LEU A 70 -12.73 5.19 -2.55
C LEU A 70 -12.41 4.16 -3.63
N HIS A 71 -13.34 3.24 -3.94
CA HIS A 71 -13.18 2.28 -5.04
C HIS A 71 -13.02 3.00 -6.39
N LYS A 72 -13.92 3.94 -6.70
CA LYS A 72 -13.80 4.77 -7.90
C LYS A 72 -12.45 5.51 -7.95
N ALA A 73 -12.05 6.15 -6.86
CA ALA A 73 -10.79 6.88 -6.77
C ALA A 73 -9.59 5.95 -7.00
N CYS A 74 -9.60 4.78 -6.37
CA CYS A 74 -8.56 3.76 -6.54
C CYS A 74 -8.41 3.36 -8.01
N LEU A 75 -9.49 2.99 -8.69
CA LEU A 75 -9.45 2.58 -10.10
C LEU A 75 -8.97 3.71 -11.03
N VAL A 76 -9.41 4.94 -10.80
CA VAL A 76 -9.01 6.10 -11.62
C VAL A 76 -7.51 6.40 -11.43
N ILE A 77 -6.98 6.35 -10.20
CA ILE A 77 -5.57 6.57 -9.94
C ILE A 77 -4.73 5.43 -10.51
N LYS A 78 -5.09 4.17 -10.27
CA LYS A 78 -4.37 3.01 -10.83
C LYS A 78 -4.33 3.04 -12.36
N ASN A 79 -5.44 3.40 -13.01
CA ASN A 79 -5.45 3.58 -14.47
C ASN A 79 -4.53 4.71 -14.94
N ALA A 80 -4.38 5.78 -14.17
CA ALA A 80 -3.43 6.85 -14.50
C ALA A 80 -1.98 6.39 -14.31
N LEU A 81 -1.68 5.74 -13.18
CA LEU A 81 -0.35 5.19 -12.87
C LEU A 81 0.10 4.16 -13.91
N SER A 82 -0.80 3.31 -14.37
CA SER A 82 -0.48 2.30 -15.37
C SER A 82 0.01 2.85 -16.72
N LYS A 83 -0.17 4.15 -16.98
CA LYS A 83 0.31 4.84 -18.20
C LYS A 83 1.72 5.41 -18.04
N LEU A 84 2.23 5.49 -16.81
CA LEU A 84 3.51 6.13 -16.54
C LEU A 84 4.68 5.46 -17.25
N ILE A 85 4.65 4.14 -17.39
CA ILE A 85 5.71 3.39 -18.06
C ILE A 85 5.82 3.75 -19.55
N ASP A 86 4.69 3.94 -20.25
CA ASP A 86 4.72 4.35 -21.66
C ASP A 86 5.25 5.78 -21.76
N LEU A 87 4.80 6.71 -20.87
CA LEU A 87 5.36 8.07 -20.82
C LEU A 87 6.84 8.08 -20.47
N TYR A 88 7.28 7.23 -19.56
CA TYR A 88 8.69 7.08 -19.20
C TYR A 88 9.55 6.71 -20.42
N LEU A 89 9.08 5.78 -21.23
CA LEU A 89 9.79 5.33 -22.42
C LEU A 89 9.79 6.37 -23.55
N GLU A 90 8.72 7.16 -23.68
CA GLU A 90 8.51 8.11 -24.77
C GLU A 90 9.07 9.51 -24.46
N HIS A 91 9.12 9.93 -23.18
CA HIS A 91 9.41 11.31 -22.77
C HIS A 91 10.66 11.42 -21.87
N PRO A 92 11.75 12.03 -22.33
CA PRO A 92 12.94 12.26 -21.50
C PRO A 92 12.64 13.03 -20.20
N GLU A 93 11.75 14.02 -20.25
CA GLU A 93 11.35 14.81 -19.09
C GLU A 93 10.60 13.99 -18.03
N VAL A 94 9.97 12.88 -18.39
CA VAL A 94 9.38 11.93 -17.42
C VAL A 94 10.48 11.11 -16.74
N ARG A 95 11.53 10.73 -17.47
CA ARG A 95 12.70 10.05 -16.89
C ARG A 95 13.43 10.91 -15.87
N GLU A 96 13.48 12.22 -16.05
CA GLU A 96 14.04 13.15 -15.04
C GLU A 96 13.21 13.20 -13.76
N ILE A 97 11.88 13.00 -13.87
CA ILE A 97 10.95 12.98 -12.73
C ILE A 97 10.91 11.60 -12.07
N LEU A 98 11.11 10.53 -12.82
CA LEU A 98 11.07 9.14 -12.36
C LEU A 98 12.44 8.47 -12.59
N PRO A 99 13.52 8.97 -11.94
CA PRO A 99 14.87 8.52 -12.25
C PRO A 99 15.10 7.08 -11.79
N LEU A 100 15.62 6.26 -12.69
CA LEU A 100 16.07 4.90 -12.46
C LEU A 100 17.59 4.83 -12.63
N THR A 101 18.21 3.76 -12.14
CA THR A 101 19.58 3.43 -12.49
C THR A 101 19.67 3.00 -13.95
N GLU A 102 20.86 3.11 -14.55
CA GLU A 102 21.08 2.68 -15.93
C GLU A 102 20.72 1.19 -16.14
N GLU A 103 21.02 0.34 -15.17
CA GLU A 103 20.71 -1.09 -15.22
C GLU A 103 19.19 -1.36 -15.19
N GLU A 104 18.45 -0.65 -14.31
CA GLU A 104 16.98 -0.72 -14.26
C GLU A 104 16.35 -0.24 -15.58
N GLU A 105 16.87 0.87 -16.13
CA GLU A 105 16.37 1.42 -17.40
C GLU A 105 16.59 0.47 -18.56
N ILE A 106 17.76 -0.20 -18.64
CA ILE A 106 18.03 -1.24 -19.63
C ILE A 106 17.02 -2.38 -19.48
N TRP A 107 16.76 -2.85 -18.26
CA TRP A 107 15.80 -3.92 -18.07
C TRP A 107 14.38 -3.51 -18.50
N ILE A 108 13.93 -2.31 -18.17
CA ILE A 108 12.63 -1.81 -18.62
C ILE A 108 12.54 -1.79 -20.15
N LYS A 109 13.54 -1.24 -20.83
CA LYS A 109 13.57 -1.16 -22.30
C LYS A 109 13.57 -2.56 -22.96
N ASP A 110 14.29 -3.50 -22.38
CA ASP A 110 14.45 -4.86 -22.92
C ASP A 110 13.22 -5.74 -22.68
N THR A 111 12.49 -5.49 -21.60
CA THR A 111 11.39 -6.37 -21.16
C THR A 111 10.01 -5.82 -21.44
N TRP A 112 9.83 -4.50 -21.63
CA TRP A 112 8.54 -3.91 -21.93
C TRP A 112 8.08 -4.25 -23.36
N THR A 113 7.06 -5.07 -23.50
CA THR A 113 6.61 -5.63 -24.78
C THR A 113 5.14 -5.29 -25.06
N LYS A 114 4.64 -5.68 -26.25
CA LYS A 114 3.21 -5.54 -26.59
C LYS A 114 2.30 -6.33 -25.63
N ALA A 115 2.77 -7.41 -25.02
CA ALA A 115 2.00 -8.17 -24.04
C ALA A 115 1.63 -7.31 -22.82
N HIS A 116 2.56 -6.47 -22.37
CA HIS A 116 2.33 -5.54 -21.25
C HIS A 116 1.32 -4.43 -21.58
N ARG A 117 1.18 -4.05 -22.84
CA ARG A 117 0.16 -3.07 -23.28
C ARG A 117 -1.25 -3.67 -23.28
N LYS A 118 -1.35 -4.99 -23.44
CA LYS A 118 -2.62 -5.71 -23.39
C LYS A 118 -3.09 -5.92 -21.95
N THR A 119 -2.18 -6.31 -21.05
CA THR A 119 -2.43 -6.45 -19.61
C THR A 119 -1.21 -5.94 -18.86
N ARG A 120 -1.41 -4.99 -17.92
CA ARG A 120 -0.32 -4.30 -17.24
C ARG A 120 0.34 -5.15 -16.15
N GLY A 121 -0.42 -6.09 -15.57
CA GLY A 121 0.07 -6.96 -14.50
C GLY A 121 0.58 -6.18 -13.29
N ILE A 122 -0.14 -5.15 -12.85
CA ILE A 122 0.25 -4.31 -11.72
C ILE A 122 -0.70 -4.55 -10.57
N TRP A 123 -0.17 -5.11 -9.48
CA TRP A 123 -0.82 -5.10 -8.19
C TRP A 123 -0.27 -3.98 -7.33
N SER A 124 -1.14 -3.10 -6.84
CA SER A 124 -0.69 -1.97 -6.05
C SER A 124 -1.60 -1.65 -4.87
N ARG A 125 -1.02 -1.00 -3.86
CA ARG A 125 -1.68 -0.43 -2.71
C ARG A 125 -1.45 1.07 -2.67
N LEU A 126 -2.53 1.84 -2.79
CA LEU A 126 -2.50 3.30 -2.62
C LEU A 126 -2.54 3.64 -1.13
N ASP A 127 -1.49 4.24 -0.60
CA ASP A 127 -1.46 4.71 0.77
C ASP A 127 -2.08 6.10 0.87
N PHE A 128 -3.07 6.23 1.74
CA PHE A 128 -3.87 7.45 1.86
C PHE A 128 -4.35 7.71 3.27
N HIS A 129 -4.85 8.90 3.49
CA HIS A 129 -5.59 9.29 4.68
C HIS A 129 -6.93 9.91 4.30
N PHE A 130 -7.92 9.71 5.14
CA PHE A 130 -9.12 10.52 5.22
C PHE A 130 -9.67 10.50 6.64
N ASP A 131 -10.37 11.56 7.04
CA ASP A 131 -11.09 11.55 8.30
C ASP A 131 -12.43 10.86 8.13
N ILE A 132 -12.48 9.57 8.43
CA ILE A 132 -13.61 8.65 8.16
C ILE A 132 -14.94 9.13 8.76
N TYR A 133 -14.90 9.94 9.83
CA TYR A 133 -16.10 10.44 10.51
C TYR A 133 -16.31 11.95 10.33
N HIS A 134 -15.50 12.60 9.49
CA HIS A 134 -15.69 14.01 9.17
C HIS A 134 -16.92 14.20 8.29
N PRO A 135 -17.76 15.23 8.50
CA PRO A 135 -18.90 15.53 7.64
C PRO A 135 -18.49 15.71 6.17
N ASP A 136 -17.42 16.44 5.95
CA ASP A 136 -16.85 16.68 4.61
C ASP A 136 -15.65 15.75 4.34
N TRP A 137 -15.82 14.46 4.63
CA TRP A 137 -14.75 13.48 4.54
C TRP A 137 -14.03 13.41 3.19
N LYS A 138 -14.72 13.75 2.09
CA LYS A 138 -14.12 13.80 0.74
C LYS A 138 -12.99 14.82 0.67
N GLU A 139 -13.17 15.98 1.32
CA GLU A 139 -12.17 17.06 1.35
C GLU A 139 -10.94 16.70 2.19
N THR A 140 -11.06 15.68 3.05
CA THR A 140 -9.96 15.21 3.89
C THR A 140 -9.11 14.13 3.23
N ILE A 141 -9.53 13.60 2.07
CA ILE A 141 -8.81 12.54 1.36
C ILE A 141 -7.48 13.07 0.82
N THR A 142 -6.42 12.31 1.05
CA THR A 142 -5.12 12.55 0.42
C THR A 142 -4.39 11.23 0.16
N PHE A 143 -3.94 11.02 -1.08
CA PHE A 143 -3.15 9.85 -1.48
C PHE A 143 -1.67 10.19 -1.38
N PHE A 144 -0.95 9.60 -0.42
CA PHE A 144 0.44 9.93 -0.14
C PHE A 144 1.44 9.32 -1.12
N GLU A 145 1.20 8.05 -1.50
CA GLU A 145 2.09 7.26 -2.34
C GLU A 145 1.36 6.06 -2.93
N ASP A 146 1.89 5.52 -3.99
CA ASP A 146 1.58 4.21 -4.53
C ASP A 146 2.69 3.24 -4.15
N ASN A 147 2.34 1.99 -3.88
CA ASN A 147 3.26 0.89 -3.66
C ASN A 147 2.87 -0.21 -4.66
N SER A 148 3.63 -0.36 -5.72
CA SER A 148 3.36 -1.32 -6.80
C SER A 148 4.31 -2.51 -6.81
N VAL A 149 5.34 -2.50 -5.97
CA VAL A 149 6.26 -3.63 -5.75
C VAL A 149 6.31 -3.91 -4.25
N ALA A 150 6.54 -5.15 -3.86
CA ALA A 150 6.62 -5.57 -2.45
C ALA A 150 5.41 -5.10 -1.62
N VAL A 151 4.21 -5.36 -2.14
CA VAL A 151 2.95 -4.84 -1.56
C VAL A 151 2.55 -5.65 -0.34
N GLY A 152 2.88 -5.14 0.84
CA GLY A 152 2.47 -5.76 2.11
C GLY A 152 1.02 -5.45 2.52
N GLY A 153 0.45 -6.31 3.39
CA GLY A 153 -0.89 -6.15 3.94
C GLY A 153 -1.97 -6.96 3.22
N ASN A 154 -1.60 -7.77 2.24
CA ASN A 154 -2.53 -8.61 1.49
C ASN A 154 -3.22 -9.65 2.38
N HIS A 155 -2.49 -10.21 3.36
CA HIS A 155 -3.01 -11.14 4.35
C HIS A 155 -3.44 -10.42 5.63
N TYR A 156 -2.76 -9.35 6.03
CA TYR A 156 -3.01 -8.69 7.31
C TYR A 156 -4.37 -7.98 7.35
N ALA A 157 -4.78 -7.26 6.32
CA ALA A 157 -6.05 -6.55 6.34
C ALA A 157 -7.27 -7.50 6.50
N PRO A 158 -7.45 -8.54 5.68
CA PRO A 158 -8.57 -9.47 5.86
C PRO A 158 -8.46 -10.29 7.15
N THR A 159 -7.26 -10.59 7.63
CA THR A 159 -7.08 -11.27 8.92
C THR A 159 -7.51 -10.38 10.09
N ALA A 160 -7.17 -9.09 10.07
CA ALA A 160 -7.64 -8.13 11.07
C ALA A 160 -9.19 -8.05 11.10
N GLU A 161 -9.82 -7.93 9.93
CA GLU A 161 -11.27 -7.93 9.82
C GLU A 161 -11.90 -9.24 10.34
N GLU A 162 -11.29 -10.40 10.04
CA GLU A 162 -11.73 -11.70 10.55
C GLU A 162 -11.62 -11.80 12.07
N LEU A 163 -10.52 -11.35 12.66
CA LEU A 163 -10.32 -11.39 14.11
C LEU A 163 -11.32 -10.48 14.81
N ILE A 164 -11.52 -9.26 14.32
CA ILE A 164 -12.50 -8.34 14.91
C ILE A 164 -13.92 -8.88 14.78
N THR A 165 -14.30 -9.42 13.63
CA THR A 165 -15.65 -9.97 13.42
C THR A 165 -15.92 -11.22 14.23
N LYS A 166 -14.91 -12.06 14.51
CA LYS A 166 -15.05 -13.30 15.28
C LYS A 166 -14.91 -13.12 16.79
N ILE A 167 -14.02 -12.22 17.23
CA ILE A 167 -13.69 -12.05 18.65
C ILE A 167 -14.44 -10.88 19.27
N VAL A 168 -14.42 -9.72 18.62
CA VAL A 168 -14.89 -8.46 19.20
C VAL A 168 -16.39 -8.25 18.97
N LEU A 169 -16.84 -8.29 17.70
CA LEU A 169 -18.24 -7.97 17.37
C LEU A 169 -19.28 -8.81 18.13
N PRO A 170 -19.09 -10.12 18.40
CA PRO A 170 -20.06 -10.89 19.18
C PRO A 170 -20.24 -10.35 20.61
N ARG A 171 -19.18 -9.79 21.21
CA ARG A 171 -19.23 -9.20 22.54
C ARG A 171 -19.93 -7.84 22.53
N LEU A 172 -19.63 -7.01 21.54
CA LEU A 172 -20.31 -5.72 21.37
C LEU A 172 -21.80 -5.89 21.10
N ARG A 173 -22.18 -6.91 20.33
CA ARG A 173 -23.59 -7.24 20.03
C ARG A 173 -24.40 -7.68 21.26
N LYS A 174 -23.77 -8.24 22.28
CA LYS A 174 -24.47 -8.53 23.56
C LYS A 174 -24.92 -7.26 24.26
N ILE A 175 -24.21 -6.15 24.05
CA ILE A 175 -24.52 -4.83 24.67
C ILE A 175 -25.44 -4.03 23.75
N ASN A 176 -25.16 -4.05 22.44
CA ASN A 176 -25.98 -3.39 21.42
C ASN A 176 -26.15 -4.28 20.20
N ASN A 177 -27.31 -4.93 20.09
CA ASN A 177 -27.62 -5.88 19.00
C ASN A 177 -27.74 -5.20 17.61
N ASN A 178 -27.82 -3.87 17.55
CA ASN A 178 -27.87 -3.10 16.31
C ASN A 178 -26.48 -2.95 15.64
N ILE A 179 -25.40 -3.38 16.28
CA ILE A 179 -24.06 -3.37 15.70
C ILE A 179 -23.95 -4.47 14.63
N ILE A 180 -24.38 -4.14 13.41
CA ILE A 180 -24.32 -5.04 12.24
C ILE A 180 -23.32 -4.46 11.25
N LEU A 181 -22.11 -5.01 11.27
CA LEU A 181 -20.99 -4.60 10.42
C LEU A 181 -20.54 -5.77 9.56
N GLU A 182 -20.05 -5.47 8.36
CA GLU A 182 -19.56 -6.42 7.37
C GLU A 182 -18.07 -6.15 7.06
N LYS A 183 -17.37 -7.18 6.59
CA LYS A 183 -16.03 -7.06 6.04
C LYS A 183 -16.06 -6.40 4.66
N ASN A 184 -14.96 -5.79 4.25
CA ASN A 184 -14.74 -5.37 2.87
C ASN A 184 -14.43 -6.59 1.99
N GLU A 185 -14.15 -6.34 0.70
CA GLU A 185 -13.66 -7.40 -0.17
C GLU A 185 -12.30 -7.90 0.30
N ASP A 186 -12.14 -9.22 0.29
CA ASP A 186 -10.91 -9.86 0.75
C ASP A 186 -9.77 -9.59 -0.23
N ILE A 187 -8.76 -8.82 0.21
CA ILE A 187 -7.60 -8.43 -0.60
C ILE A 187 -6.90 -9.65 -1.21
N ARG A 188 -6.84 -10.78 -0.49
CA ARG A 188 -6.27 -12.04 -1.00
C ARG A 188 -7.04 -12.53 -2.22
N THR A 189 -8.36 -12.40 -2.19
CA THR A 189 -9.22 -12.79 -3.32
C THR A 189 -9.05 -11.83 -4.49
N LEU A 190 -8.95 -10.52 -4.24
CA LEU A 190 -8.72 -9.52 -5.28
C LEU A 190 -7.36 -9.73 -5.97
N LEU A 191 -6.30 -9.99 -5.20
CA LEU A 191 -4.99 -10.34 -5.77
C LEU A 191 -5.06 -11.64 -6.59
N CYS A 192 -5.81 -12.66 -6.13
CA CYS A 192 -6.01 -13.89 -6.90
C CYS A 192 -6.69 -13.60 -8.23
N HIS A 193 -7.69 -12.72 -8.26
CA HIS A 193 -8.34 -12.32 -9.51
C HIS A 193 -7.35 -11.64 -10.47
N GLU A 194 -6.47 -10.78 -9.97
CA GLU A 194 -5.42 -10.15 -10.79
C GLU A 194 -4.47 -11.20 -11.38
N ILE A 195 -4.05 -12.19 -10.57
CA ILE A 195 -3.22 -13.32 -11.02
C ILE A 195 -3.93 -14.14 -12.10
N LEU A 196 -5.22 -14.44 -11.91
CA LEU A 196 -6.01 -15.20 -12.87
C LEU A 196 -6.21 -14.44 -14.18
N HIS A 197 -6.52 -13.15 -14.13
CA HIS A 197 -6.63 -12.30 -15.31
C HIS A 197 -5.33 -12.23 -16.10
N GLN A 198 -4.20 -12.12 -15.39
CA GLN A 198 -2.89 -12.11 -16.02
C GLN A 198 -2.59 -13.46 -16.71
N ALA A 199 -2.84 -14.57 -16.04
CA ALA A 199 -2.63 -15.91 -16.57
C ALA A 199 -3.53 -16.18 -17.80
N GLU A 200 -4.80 -15.82 -17.74
CA GLU A 200 -5.74 -15.93 -18.86
C GLU A 200 -5.28 -15.11 -20.07
N ALA A 201 -4.85 -13.86 -19.84
CA ALA A 201 -4.33 -12.99 -20.90
C ALA A 201 -3.05 -13.57 -21.59
N LEU A 202 -2.29 -14.38 -20.86
CA LEU A 202 -1.10 -15.10 -21.36
C LEU A 202 -1.45 -16.48 -21.95
N GLY A 203 -2.72 -16.91 -21.91
CA GLY A 203 -3.16 -18.21 -22.41
C GLY A 203 -2.69 -19.40 -21.57
N ARG A 204 -2.37 -19.17 -20.28
CA ARG A 204 -1.96 -20.24 -19.35
C ARG A 204 -3.18 -21.01 -18.85
N LYS A 205 -3.08 -22.35 -18.85
CA LYS A 205 -4.20 -23.24 -18.49
C LYS A 205 -4.10 -23.82 -17.08
N GLY A 206 -2.95 -24.33 -16.68
CA GLY A 206 -2.66 -24.74 -15.31
C GLY A 206 -1.92 -23.60 -14.61
N LEU A 207 -2.11 -23.43 -13.26
CA LEU A 207 -1.55 -22.30 -12.56
C LEU A 207 -0.56 -22.76 -11.47
N ASN A 208 0.71 -22.75 -11.86
CA ASN A 208 1.83 -22.83 -10.92
C ASN A 208 2.27 -21.39 -10.60
N ILE A 209 1.97 -20.91 -9.39
CA ILE A 209 2.28 -19.56 -8.96
C ILE A 209 3.46 -19.61 -8.01
N ALA A 210 4.50 -18.84 -8.30
CA ALA A 210 5.60 -18.60 -7.40
C ALA A 210 5.35 -17.34 -6.56
N PHE A 211 5.42 -17.47 -5.24
CA PHE A 211 5.63 -16.35 -4.33
C PHE A 211 7.12 -16.23 -4.10
N ALA A 212 7.73 -15.21 -4.70
CA ALA A 212 9.19 -15.06 -4.74
C ALA A 212 9.64 -13.91 -3.83
N GLU A 213 10.46 -14.25 -2.84
CA GLU A 213 11.04 -13.33 -1.86
C GLU A 213 12.51 -13.65 -1.61
N ASP A 214 13.32 -12.67 -1.23
CA ASP A 214 14.70 -12.89 -0.78
C ASP A 214 14.69 -13.51 0.62
N LYS A 215 14.86 -14.82 0.69
CA LYS A 215 14.88 -15.58 1.94
C LYS A 215 16.09 -15.31 2.85
N THR A 216 17.04 -14.50 2.42
CA THR A 216 18.17 -14.08 3.25
C THR A 216 17.87 -12.84 4.07
N LEU A 217 16.77 -12.13 3.78
CA LEU A 217 16.31 -11.01 4.59
C LEU A 217 15.77 -11.51 5.94
N THR A 218 16.12 -10.81 7.00
CA THR A 218 15.71 -11.11 8.38
C THR A 218 14.78 -10.05 8.95
N SER A 219 14.23 -9.20 8.09
CA SER A 219 13.28 -8.15 8.48
C SER A 219 12.30 -7.88 7.34
N GLY A 220 11.01 -7.91 7.65
CA GLY A 220 9.98 -7.67 6.66
C GLY A 220 8.61 -8.23 7.05
N ILE A 221 7.72 -8.23 6.08
CA ILE A 221 6.41 -8.86 6.19
C ILE A 221 6.59 -10.40 6.20
N THR A 222 5.66 -11.10 6.86
CA THR A 222 5.71 -12.57 7.02
C THR A 222 4.45 -13.23 6.47
N GLU A 223 3.76 -12.58 5.55
CA GLU A 223 2.40 -12.97 5.15
C GLU A 223 2.34 -13.99 3.99
N PHE A 224 3.45 -14.23 3.28
CA PHE A 224 3.46 -15.08 2.09
C PHE A 224 3.10 -16.54 2.37
N PRO A 225 3.60 -17.20 3.42
CA PRO A 225 3.19 -18.58 3.73
C PRO A 225 1.69 -18.73 3.91
N SER A 226 1.07 -17.85 4.71
CA SER A 226 -0.38 -17.84 4.92
C SER A 226 -1.18 -17.48 3.66
N LEU A 227 -0.62 -16.61 2.82
CA LEU A 227 -1.24 -16.25 1.53
C LEU A 227 -1.22 -17.45 0.57
N ALA A 228 -0.09 -18.17 0.48
CA ALA A 228 0.05 -19.38 -0.32
C ALA A 228 -0.91 -20.50 0.16
N GLU A 229 -1.00 -20.71 1.48
CA GLU A 229 -1.96 -21.66 2.06
C GLU A 229 -3.41 -21.29 1.72
N PHE A 230 -3.77 -20.02 1.88
CA PHE A 230 -5.10 -19.53 1.52
C PHE A 230 -5.44 -19.83 0.05
N TYR A 231 -4.51 -19.64 -0.86
CA TYR A 231 -4.74 -19.89 -2.28
C TYR A 231 -4.88 -21.38 -2.58
N ASN A 232 -3.98 -22.21 -2.07
CA ASN A 232 -4.06 -23.66 -2.23
C ASN A 232 -5.39 -24.21 -1.70
N LYS A 233 -5.85 -23.71 -0.55
CA LYS A 233 -7.10 -24.15 0.09
C LYS A 233 -8.35 -23.66 -0.64
N LYS A 234 -8.38 -22.39 -1.04
CA LYS A 234 -9.59 -21.75 -1.60
C LYS A 234 -9.71 -21.97 -3.11
N PHE A 235 -8.61 -21.94 -3.84
CA PHE A 235 -8.58 -21.94 -5.30
C PHE A 235 -7.91 -23.19 -5.90
N GLY A 236 -7.13 -23.95 -5.13
CA GLY A 236 -6.34 -25.08 -5.60
C GLY A 236 -7.13 -26.09 -6.43
N LYS A 237 -8.26 -26.55 -5.93
CA LYS A 237 -9.12 -27.50 -6.66
C LYS A 237 -9.91 -26.84 -7.80
N ARG A 238 -10.40 -25.61 -7.60
CA ARG A 238 -11.30 -24.92 -8.53
C ARG A 238 -10.57 -24.40 -9.76
N CYS A 239 -9.33 -23.92 -9.58
CA CYS A 239 -8.54 -23.27 -10.63
C CYS A 239 -7.30 -24.07 -11.00
N GLU A 240 -7.17 -25.33 -10.53
CA GLU A 240 -5.95 -26.14 -10.69
C GLU A 240 -4.67 -25.39 -10.27
N MET A 241 -4.81 -24.54 -9.23
CA MET A 241 -3.77 -23.64 -8.76
C MET A 241 -2.86 -24.34 -7.75
N LYS A 242 -1.54 -24.19 -7.94
CA LYS A 242 -0.51 -24.57 -6.97
C LYS A 242 0.38 -23.39 -6.69
N THR A 243 0.68 -23.17 -5.43
CA THR A 243 1.57 -22.09 -5.00
C THR A 243 2.88 -22.65 -4.47
N TYR A 244 3.97 -21.96 -4.80
CA TYR A 244 5.32 -22.32 -4.42
C TYR A 244 5.98 -21.10 -3.75
N MET A 245 6.50 -21.29 -2.53
CA MET A 245 7.35 -20.31 -1.86
C MET A 245 8.78 -20.54 -2.28
N LEU A 246 9.41 -19.56 -2.90
CA LEU A 246 10.77 -19.72 -3.41
C LEU A 246 11.61 -18.45 -3.25
N ASP A 247 12.91 -18.62 -3.27
CA ASP A 247 13.87 -17.55 -3.47
C ASP A 247 14.10 -17.36 -4.97
N PRO A 248 14.17 -16.12 -5.49
CA PRO A 248 14.45 -15.89 -6.92
C PRO A 248 15.67 -16.64 -7.44
N ARG A 249 16.70 -16.83 -6.59
CA ARG A 249 17.93 -17.59 -6.93
C ARG A 249 17.69 -19.06 -7.25
N GLU A 250 16.52 -19.61 -6.89
CA GLU A 250 16.12 -20.98 -7.20
C GLU A 250 15.46 -21.13 -8.59
N LEU A 251 15.21 -20.00 -9.29
CA LEU A 251 14.60 -19.99 -10.61
C LEU A 251 15.65 -20.24 -11.72
N TYR A 252 15.25 -20.99 -12.73
CA TYR A 252 16.08 -21.23 -13.91
C TYR A 252 15.25 -21.39 -15.17
N LEU A 253 15.90 -21.30 -16.33
CA LEU A 253 15.28 -21.54 -17.64
C LEU A 253 15.47 -22.97 -18.09
N LYS A 254 14.42 -23.56 -18.67
CA LYS A 254 14.47 -24.79 -19.46
C LYS A 254 13.82 -24.47 -20.80
N GLY A 255 14.66 -24.32 -21.82
CA GLY A 255 14.25 -23.63 -23.07
C GLY A 255 13.92 -22.18 -22.74
N ASP A 256 12.74 -21.72 -23.13
CA ASP A 256 12.24 -20.38 -22.87
C ASP A 256 11.26 -20.30 -21.68
N GLU A 257 11.04 -21.42 -20.96
CA GLU A 257 10.10 -21.44 -19.84
C GLU A 257 10.83 -21.38 -18.50
N ILE A 258 10.15 -20.77 -17.52
CA ILE A 258 10.67 -20.55 -16.17
C ILE A 258 10.35 -21.76 -15.31
N TYR A 259 11.35 -22.29 -14.61
CA TYR A 259 11.22 -23.45 -13.76
C TYR A 259 11.71 -23.20 -12.34
N TYR A 260 11.01 -23.83 -11.40
CA TYR A 260 11.43 -24.04 -10.01
C TYR A 260 11.42 -25.55 -9.74
N LYS A 261 12.57 -26.14 -9.39
CA LYS A 261 12.73 -27.61 -9.31
C LYS A 261 12.27 -28.25 -10.64
N ASN A 262 11.25 -29.09 -10.60
CA ASN A 262 10.70 -29.76 -11.80
C ASN A 262 9.34 -29.18 -12.24
N HIS A 263 8.97 -27.99 -11.74
CA HIS A 263 7.70 -27.35 -12.03
C HIS A 263 7.91 -26.12 -12.91
N GLU A 264 7.21 -26.08 -14.03
CA GLU A 264 7.07 -24.86 -14.83
C GLU A 264 6.26 -23.84 -14.04
N ILE A 265 6.71 -22.58 -14.01
CA ILE A 265 6.06 -21.48 -13.29
C ILE A 265 5.32 -20.62 -14.31
N ASP A 266 4.02 -20.44 -14.08
CA ASP A 266 3.15 -19.65 -14.94
C ASP A 266 3.16 -18.18 -14.60
N ILE A 267 3.07 -17.85 -13.29
CA ILE A 267 3.08 -16.48 -12.76
C ILE A 267 4.01 -16.41 -11.54
N ILE A 268 4.75 -15.33 -11.46
CA ILE A 268 5.59 -14.98 -10.31
C ILE A 268 4.97 -13.74 -9.63
N TYR A 269 4.54 -13.87 -8.38
CA TYR A 269 4.25 -12.74 -7.50
C TYR A 269 5.50 -12.42 -6.68
N ARG A 270 6.06 -11.23 -6.85
CA ARG A 270 7.36 -10.86 -6.28
C ARG A 270 7.26 -9.91 -5.10
N ASP A 271 8.17 -10.08 -4.13
CA ASP A 271 8.37 -9.18 -2.98
C ASP A 271 9.78 -8.58 -2.98
N PHE A 272 10.22 -8.06 -4.12
CA PHE A 272 11.50 -7.38 -4.30
C PHE A 272 11.46 -6.42 -5.50
N GLU A 273 12.20 -5.33 -5.41
CA GLU A 273 12.50 -4.42 -6.54
C GLU A 273 13.64 -4.97 -7.43
N LEU A 274 13.80 -4.42 -8.64
CA LEU A 274 14.95 -4.76 -9.49
C LEU A 274 16.28 -4.49 -8.81
N ALA A 275 16.39 -3.36 -8.10
CA ALA A 275 17.60 -3.02 -7.36
C ALA A 275 17.98 -4.07 -6.30
N GLU A 276 16.99 -4.72 -5.69
CA GLU A 276 17.18 -5.82 -4.74
C GLU A 276 17.55 -7.11 -5.47
N LEU A 277 16.89 -7.41 -6.58
CA LEU A 277 17.22 -8.57 -7.43
C LEU A 277 18.68 -8.52 -7.91
N PHE A 278 19.19 -7.35 -8.31
CA PHE A 278 20.58 -7.19 -8.73
C PHE A 278 21.58 -7.41 -7.58
N LYS A 279 21.21 -7.04 -6.35
CA LYS A 279 22.02 -7.29 -5.15
C LYS A 279 22.11 -8.77 -4.78
N MET A 280 21.18 -9.61 -5.23
CA MET A 280 21.23 -11.06 -5.01
C MET A 280 22.41 -11.73 -5.74
N GLY A 281 23.13 -10.98 -6.57
CA GLY A 281 24.36 -11.41 -7.26
C GLY A 281 24.09 -12.00 -8.63
N LYS A 282 25.17 -12.38 -9.33
CA LYS A 282 25.09 -12.98 -10.67
C LYS A 282 24.65 -14.45 -10.60
N GLY A 283 23.74 -14.87 -11.51
CA GLY A 283 23.29 -16.25 -11.57
C GLY A 283 22.23 -16.47 -12.64
N ASN A 284 21.83 -17.74 -12.84
CA ASN A 284 20.82 -18.12 -13.83
C ASN A 284 19.45 -17.48 -13.57
N HIS A 285 19.18 -17.13 -12.31
CA HIS A 285 17.96 -16.47 -11.91
C HIS A 285 17.73 -15.10 -12.57
N LEU A 286 18.79 -14.34 -12.85
CA LEU A 286 18.66 -13.07 -13.56
C LEU A 286 18.10 -13.28 -14.97
N ASN A 287 18.58 -14.31 -15.69
CA ASN A 287 18.04 -14.64 -17.00
C ASN A 287 16.61 -15.16 -16.91
N ALA A 288 16.29 -15.98 -15.91
CA ALA A 288 14.94 -16.46 -15.65
C ALA A 288 13.98 -15.30 -15.35
N MET A 289 14.35 -14.41 -14.46
CA MET A 289 13.54 -13.23 -14.10
C MET A 289 13.39 -12.27 -15.28
N LYS A 290 14.48 -11.99 -16.04
CA LYS A 290 14.40 -11.14 -17.24
C LYS A 290 13.46 -11.73 -18.29
N THR A 291 13.49 -13.04 -18.48
CA THR A 291 12.56 -13.75 -19.36
C THR A 291 11.13 -13.70 -18.85
N ALA A 292 10.92 -13.90 -17.54
CA ALA A 292 9.60 -13.80 -16.92
C ALA A 292 9.01 -12.39 -17.08
N PHE A 293 9.80 -11.33 -16.85
CA PHE A 293 9.37 -9.96 -17.11
C PHE A 293 9.01 -9.75 -18.58
N LYS A 294 9.88 -10.18 -19.51
CA LYS A 294 9.65 -10.04 -20.96
C LYS A 294 8.38 -10.76 -21.43
N LYS A 295 8.06 -11.91 -20.84
CA LYS A 295 6.84 -12.68 -21.09
C LYS A 295 5.62 -12.16 -20.33
N ASN A 296 5.78 -11.11 -19.52
CA ASN A 296 4.75 -10.55 -18.65
C ASN A 296 4.19 -11.55 -17.63
N GLN A 297 5.02 -12.46 -17.15
CA GLN A 297 4.67 -13.49 -16.14
C GLN A 297 4.91 -13.04 -14.70
N VAL A 298 5.23 -11.77 -14.48
CA VAL A 298 5.53 -11.22 -13.15
C VAL A 298 4.45 -10.22 -12.73
N ILE A 299 3.99 -10.32 -11.49
CA ILE A 299 3.11 -9.36 -10.81
C ILE A 299 3.85 -8.83 -9.56
N SER A 300 4.05 -7.54 -9.38
CA SER A 300 3.82 -6.53 -10.42
C SER A 300 4.88 -6.63 -11.50
N SER A 301 4.44 -6.37 -12.73
CA SER A 301 5.32 -6.38 -13.89
C SER A 301 6.43 -5.33 -13.78
N ILE A 302 7.27 -5.24 -14.82
CA ILE A 302 8.36 -4.25 -14.86
C ILE A 302 7.84 -2.79 -14.71
N ALA A 303 6.58 -2.52 -15.01
CA ALA A 303 5.98 -1.20 -14.83
C ALA A 303 5.83 -0.81 -13.34
N GLY A 304 5.88 -1.76 -12.42
CA GLY A 304 5.90 -1.48 -10.98
C GLY A 304 7.14 -0.73 -10.51
N GLU A 305 8.27 -0.83 -11.23
CA GLU A 305 9.52 -0.18 -10.84
C GLU A 305 9.47 1.36 -10.80
N ILE A 306 8.43 1.96 -11.36
CA ILE A 306 8.26 3.42 -11.40
C ILE A 306 7.24 3.93 -10.38
N ASP A 307 7.00 3.20 -9.29
CA ASP A 307 6.12 3.60 -8.17
C ASP A 307 6.77 4.64 -7.22
N HIS A 308 7.59 5.52 -7.77
CA HIS A 308 8.23 6.61 -7.06
C HIS A 308 7.21 7.60 -6.53
N LYS A 309 7.46 8.24 -5.38
CA LYS A 309 6.59 9.30 -4.85
C LYS A 309 6.46 10.48 -5.81
N SER A 310 7.47 10.70 -6.66
CA SER A 310 7.43 11.69 -7.75
C SER A 310 6.47 11.35 -8.89
N CYS A 311 5.85 10.15 -8.93
CA CYS A 311 4.79 9.86 -9.89
C CYS A 311 3.64 10.88 -9.78
N TRP A 312 3.37 11.43 -8.58
CA TRP A 312 2.39 12.50 -8.37
C TRP A 312 2.77 13.80 -9.09
N GLU A 313 4.07 14.08 -9.28
CA GLU A 313 4.52 15.22 -10.10
C GLU A 313 4.09 15.03 -11.56
N VAL A 314 4.28 13.84 -12.14
CA VAL A 314 3.89 13.52 -13.52
C VAL A 314 2.36 13.60 -13.70
N LEU A 315 1.57 13.04 -12.76
CA LEU A 315 0.11 13.06 -12.84
C LEU A 315 -0.47 14.49 -12.78
N ARG A 316 0.22 15.41 -12.12
CA ARG A 316 -0.20 16.83 -12.01
C ARG A 316 0.36 17.70 -13.11
N ASP A 317 1.32 17.22 -13.90
CA ASP A 317 1.95 18.00 -14.95
C ASP A 317 0.96 18.38 -16.05
N LYS A 318 0.91 19.67 -16.36
CA LYS A 318 0.01 20.23 -17.38
C LYS A 318 0.32 19.71 -18.78
N ARG A 319 1.58 19.35 -19.07
CA ARG A 319 2.01 18.78 -20.34
C ARG A 319 1.29 17.48 -20.67
N PHE A 320 0.98 16.67 -19.63
CA PHE A 320 0.27 15.39 -19.74
C PHE A 320 -1.20 15.47 -19.35
N ALA A 321 -1.79 16.68 -19.30
CA ALA A 321 -3.17 16.90 -18.87
C ALA A 321 -4.19 16.04 -19.64
N GLN A 322 -3.97 15.86 -20.94
CA GLN A 322 -4.86 15.07 -21.80
C GLN A 322 -4.75 13.57 -21.52
N VAL A 323 -3.53 13.07 -21.21
CA VAL A 323 -3.31 11.66 -20.84
C VAL A 323 -4.05 11.33 -19.54
N PHE A 324 -4.06 12.27 -18.59
CA PHE A 324 -4.67 12.13 -17.27
C PHE A 324 -6.02 12.87 -17.15
N LYS A 325 -6.73 13.04 -18.27
CA LYS A 325 -8.02 13.75 -18.30
C LYS A 325 -9.01 13.20 -17.28
N THR A 326 -9.11 11.88 -17.14
CA THR A 326 -10.05 11.23 -16.20
C THR A 326 -9.81 11.64 -14.75
N LEU A 327 -8.55 11.81 -14.31
CA LEU A 327 -8.25 12.32 -12.96
C LEU A 327 -8.84 13.73 -12.73
N ARG A 328 -8.77 14.58 -13.75
CA ARG A 328 -9.29 15.96 -13.69
C ARG A 328 -10.81 15.99 -13.74
N ASP A 329 -11.39 15.31 -14.71
CA ASP A 329 -12.84 15.30 -14.94
C ASP A 329 -13.62 14.70 -13.76
N THR A 330 -13.02 13.78 -13.03
CA THR A 330 -13.62 13.17 -11.83
C THR A 330 -13.34 13.95 -10.54
N GLY A 331 -12.49 14.97 -10.56
CA GLY A 331 -12.04 15.72 -9.39
C GLY A 331 -11.03 14.98 -8.51
N ILE A 332 -10.67 13.73 -8.85
CA ILE A 332 -9.78 12.89 -8.00
C ILE A 332 -8.35 13.45 -7.93
N LEU A 333 -7.93 14.23 -8.94
CA LEU A 333 -6.63 14.90 -8.91
C LEU A 333 -6.45 15.82 -7.68
N HIS A 334 -7.54 16.36 -7.12
CA HIS A 334 -7.50 17.20 -5.91
C HIS A 334 -6.99 16.41 -4.67
N HIS A 335 -7.21 15.11 -4.63
CA HIS A 335 -6.75 14.25 -3.54
C HIS A 335 -5.28 13.85 -3.66
N ILE A 336 -4.62 14.14 -4.77
CA ILE A 336 -3.19 13.90 -4.97
C ILE A 336 -2.43 15.15 -4.54
N PRO A 337 -1.57 15.10 -3.51
CA PRO A 337 -0.84 16.27 -3.01
C PRO A 337 0.15 16.77 -4.06
N TRP A 338 0.39 18.09 -4.08
CA TRP A 338 1.49 18.65 -4.85
C TRP A 338 2.80 18.00 -4.41
N THR A 339 3.58 17.54 -5.38
CA THR A 339 4.83 16.82 -5.15
C THR A 339 5.83 17.24 -6.21
N LYS A 340 7.09 17.46 -5.83
CA LYS A 340 8.19 17.79 -6.73
C LYS A 340 9.48 17.12 -6.29
N ILE A 341 10.25 16.59 -7.23
CA ILE A 341 11.65 16.26 -6.97
C ILE A 341 12.39 17.53 -6.58
N ILE A 342 13.21 17.44 -5.54
CA ILE A 342 14.05 18.55 -5.09
C ILE A 342 15.17 18.78 -6.12
N ARG A 343 15.09 19.89 -6.86
CA ARG A 343 16.03 20.30 -7.88
C ARG A 343 15.94 21.81 -8.15
N ASP A 344 16.98 22.40 -8.72
CA ASP A 344 17.01 23.84 -9.03
C ASP A 344 16.28 24.10 -10.36
N ILE A 345 14.98 24.39 -10.27
CA ILE A 345 14.11 24.70 -11.40
C ILE A 345 13.06 25.74 -11.04
N ARG A 346 12.46 26.32 -12.07
CA ARG A 346 11.19 27.03 -11.95
C ARG A 346 10.04 26.07 -12.25
N THR A 347 8.99 26.12 -11.43
CA THR A 347 7.83 25.23 -11.53
C THR A 347 6.57 25.86 -10.95
N ASP A 348 5.40 25.25 -11.19
CA ASP A 348 4.14 25.66 -10.57
C ASP A 348 4.11 25.23 -9.09
N SER A 349 3.81 26.19 -8.21
CA SER A 349 3.45 25.95 -6.80
C SER A 349 2.05 25.30 -6.68
N PRO A 350 1.62 24.86 -5.48
CA PRO A 350 0.28 24.31 -5.28
C PRO A 350 -0.87 25.22 -5.72
N ASP A 351 -0.68 26.55 -5.60
CA ASP A 351 -1.65 27.59 -6.04
C ASP A 351 -1.47 28.02 -7.50
N GLY A 352 -0.61 27.34 -8.27
CA GLY A 352 -0.41 27.52 -9.71
C GLY A 352 0.49 28.68 -10.10
N LYS A 353 1.18 29.35 -9.17
CA LYS A 353 2.14 30.40 -9.47
C LYS A 353 3.49 29.82 -9.90
N ASN A 354 4.15 30.46 -10.86
CA ASN A 354 5.48 30.08 -11.29
C ASN A 354 6.53 30.57 -10.27
N VAL A 355 7.20 29.63 -9.60
CA VAL A 355 8.16 29.88 -8.51
C VAL A 355 9.50 29.21 -8.75
N GLU A 356 10.54 29.71 -8.12
CA GLU A 356 11.81 29.00 -7.96
C GLU A 356 11.63 27.95 -6.89
N LEU A 357 11.75 26.68 -7.24
CA LEU A 357 11.35 25.55 -6.39
C LEU A 357 12.09 25.56 -5.04
N LEU A 358 13.41 25.73 -5.02
CA LEU A 358 14.20 25.68 -3.79
C LEU A 358 13.83 26.84 -2.84
N ASN A 359 13.62 28.03 -3.37
CA ASN A 359 13.17 29.18 -2.58
C ASN A 359 11.74 28.96 -2.05
N TYR A 360 10.88 28.36 -2.87
CA TYR A 360 9.51 28.01 -2.45
C TYR A 360 9.54 27.00 -1.29
N ILE A 361 10.34 25.92 -1.39
CA ILE A 361 10.45 24.90 -0.35
C ILE A 361 10.98 25.51 0.96
N ARG A 362 11.98 26.39 0.92
CA ARG A 362 12.49 27.08 2.12
C ARG A 362 11.43 27.93 2.79
N LYS A 363 10.76 28.79 2.01
CA LYS A 363 9.78 29.76 2.53
C LYS A 363 8.48 29.12 3.05
N ASN A 364 8.12 27.94 2.55
CA ASN A 364 6.87 27.29 2.87
C ASN A 364 7.07 26.00 3.69
N LYS A 365 8.12 25.95 4.50
CA LYS A 365 8.53 24.83 5.33
C LYS A 365 7.35 24.16 6.05
N ASP A 366 6.54 24.93 6.75
CA ASP A 366 5.45 24.44 7.62
C ASP A 366 4.31 23.75 6.85
N SER A 367 4.19 24.02 5.56
CA SER A 367 3.19 23.40 4.66
C SER A 367 3.74 22.23 3.85
N LEU A 368 4.98 21.83 4.07
CA LEU A 368 5.66 20.80 3.28
C LEU A 368 6.26 19.68 4.14
N ILE A 369 6.49 18.57 3.48
CA ILE A 369 7.17 17.39 3.99
C ILE A 369 8.21 16.93 2.97
N LEU A 370 9.43 16.61 3.42
CA LEU A 370 10.47 16.04 2.58
C LEU A 370 10.52 14.52 2.79
N LYS A 371 10.58 13.77 1.69
CA LYS A 371 10.55 12.31 1.69
C LYS A 371 11.62 11.74 0.76
N PRO A 372 12.20 10.58 1.08
CA PRO A 372 12.89 9.79 0.05
C PRO A 372 11.92 9.48 -1.10
N ASN A 373 12.35 9.67 -2.34
CA ASN A 373 11.53 9.45 -3.53
C ASN A 373 11.18 7.97 -3.72
N ARG A 374 12.14 7.09 -3.52
CA ARG A 374 12.00 5.64 -3.42
C ARG A 374 12.19 5.20 -1.98
N GLY A 375 11.72 4.01 -1.65
CA GLY A 375 11.84 3.44 -0.31
C GLY A 375 10.55 3.52 0.48
N TYR A 376 10.46 2.66 1.46
CA TYR A 376 9.28 2.32 2.26
C TYR A 376 9.60 2.39 3.76
N GLY A 377 8.63 2.07 4.61
CA GLY A 377 8.84 2.06 6.07
C GLY A 377 8.79 3.42 6.75
N GLY A 378 8.64 4.52 6.01
CA GLY A 378 8.57 5.88 6.58
C GLY A 378 9.91 6.41 7.10
N TYR A 379 11.03 5.79 6.74
CA TYR A 379 12.36 6.24 7.12
C TYR A 379 12.77 7.50 6.34
N GLY A 380 13.52 8.39 6.99
CA GLY A 380 14.07 9.60 6.36
C GLY A 380 13.08 10.73 6.12
N ILE A 381 11.81 10.59 6.49
CA ILE A 381 10.77 11.60 6.31
C ILE A 381 11.01 12.77 7.29
N VAL A 382 10.94 14.00 6.78
CA VAL A 382 11.06 15.23 7.57
C VAL A 382 9.84 16.12 7.37
N ILE A 383 9.03 16.28 8.41
CA ILE A 383 7.87 17.17 8.41
C ILE A 383 8.36 18.59 8.71
N GLY A 384 8.12 19.53 7.81
CA GLY A 384 8.69 20.86 7.89
C GLY A 384 8.33 21.60 9.17
N LYS A 385 7.07 21.60 9.57
CA LYS A 385 6.60 22.26 10.82
C LYS A 385 7.20 21.70 12.11
N ASP A 386 7.74 20.47 12.07
CA ASP A 386 8.36 19.82 13.24
C ASP A 386 9.89 19.91 13.18
N ALA A 387 10.47 20.38 12.06
CA ALA A 387 11.90 20.49 11.84
C ALA A 387 12.43 21.88 12.23
N THR A 388 13.69 21.93 12.71
CA THR A 388 14.42 23.20 12.82
C THR A 388 14.78 23.75 11.43
N GLU A 389 15.02 25.06 11.32
CA GLU A 389 15.45 25.70 10.07
C GLU A 389 16.75 25.05 9.54
N GLN A 390 17.72 24.84 10.43
CA GLN A 390 18.97 24.17 10.06
C GLN A 390 18.72 22.79 9.46
N ARG A 391 17.93 21.95 10.12
CA ARG A 391 17.61 20.58 9.62
C ARG A 391 16.88 20.61 8.29
N TRP A 392 16.00 21.57 8.10
CA TRP A 392 15.24 21.74 6.86
C TRP A 392 16.18 22.11 5.70
N ASP A 393 17.09 23.09 5.90
CA ASP A 393 18.07 23.49 4.89
C ASP A 393 19.08 22.37 4.57
N GLU A 394 19.54 21.63 5.58
CA GLU A 394 20.38 20.44 5.38
C GLU A 394 19.71 19.44 4.44
N MET A 395 18.41 19.19 4.64
CA MET A 395 17.68 18.23 3.82
C MET A 395 17.41 18.73 2.40
N ILE A 396 17.18 20.03 2.21
CA ILE A 396 17.07 20.62 0.87
C ILE A 396 18.41 20.50 0.13
N ASN A 397 19.52 20.87 0.79
CA ASN A 397 20.86 20.77 0.20
C ASN A 397 21.21 19.30 -0.14
N ARG A 398 20.83 18.36 0.72
CA ARG A 398 20.95 16.93 0.45
C ARG A 398 20.13 16.52 -0.76
N GLY A 399 18.89 17.00 -0.87
CA GLY A 399 18.00 16.71 -2.01
C GLY A 399 18.58 17.20 -3.33
N CYS A 400 19.23 18.36 -3.33
CA CYS A 400 19.94 18.89 -4.50
C CYS A 400 21.18 18.06 -4.87
N ALA A 401 21.97 17.64 -3.86
CA ALA A 401 23.17 16.84 -4.08
C ALA A 401 22.88 15.41 -4.54
N GLU A 402 21.79 14.83 -4.06
CA GLU A 402 21.33 13.47 -4.38
C GLU A 402 20.15 13.53 -5.38
N PHE A 403 20.41 14.01 -6.60
CA PHE A 403 19.37 14.21 -7.62
C PHE A 403 18.43 13.00 -7.75
N GLY A 404 17.12 13.28 -7.75
CA GLY A 404 16.07 12.27 -7.90
C GLY A 404 15.75 11.44 -6.66
N LYS A 405 16.58 11.51 -5.60
CA LYS A 405 16.36 10.70 -4.39
C LYS A 405 15.40 11.31 -3.38
N TRP A 406 15.03 12.59 -3.53
CA TRP A 406 14.19 13.30 -2.57
C TRP A 406 13.08 14.09 -3.24
N VAL A 407 11.91 14.08 -2.61
CA VAL A 407 10.76 14.90 -3.01
C VAL A 407 10.34 15.84 -1.90
N ALA A 408 9.87 17.02 -2.29
CA ALA A 408 9.06 17.90 -1.46
C ALA A 408 7.58 17.64 -1.82
N GLN A 409 6.76 17.37 -0.82
CA GLN A 409 5.33 17.11 -0.98
C GLN A 409 4.54 18.03 -0.06
N GLU A 410 3.37 18.46 -0.50
CA GLU A 410 2.41 19.18 0.33
C GLU A 410 2.07 18.36 1.58
N TYR A 411 2.25 18.98 2.75
CA TYR A 411 1.88 18.36 4.02
C TYR A 411 0.38 18.47 4.24
N ARG A 412 -0.29 17.35 4.28
CA ARG A 412 -1.69 17.27 4.67
C ARG A 412 -1.81 16.58 6.02
N ARG A 413 -2.57 17.20 6.91
CA ARG A 413 -2.73 16.72 8.30
C ARG A 413 -3.43 15.36 8.31
N VAL A 414 -2.84 14.42 9.05
CA VAL A 414 -3.47 13.15 9.40
C VAL A 414 -4.27 13.35 10.70
N SER A 415 -5.52 12.92 10.72
CA SER A 415 -6.35 12.97 11.91
C SER A 415 -5.98 11.87 12.91
N THR A 416 -6.24 12.13 14.19
CA THR A 416 -6.10 11.15 15.25
C THR A 416 -7.44 10.51 15.59
N ARG A 417 -7.38 9.30 16.16
CA ARG A 417 -8.52 8.57 16.72
C ARG A 417 -8.12 7.97 18.05
N THR A 418 -9.04 7.96 18.97
CA THR A 418 -8.85 7.37 20.29
C THR A 418 -9.25 5.91 20.28
N PHE A 419 -8.35 5.04 20.73
CA PHE A 419 -8.60 3.60 20.82
C PHE A 419 -8.42 3.10 22.26
N PRO A 420 -9.24 2.12 22.69
CA PRO A 420 -9.01 1.45 23.95
C PRO A 420 -7.81 0.51 23.84
N VAL A 421 -6.89 0.61 24.79
CA VAL A 421 -5.68 -0.23 24.86
C VAL A 421 -5.44 -0.65 26.32
N ILE A 422 -4.56 -1.64 26.52
CA ILE A 422 -4.05 -2.02 27.83
C ILE A 422 -2.65 -1.43 27.95
N ASN A 423 -2.44 -0.58 28.95
CA ASN A 423 -1.15 0.05 29.22
C ASN A 423 -0.15 -0.95 29.88
N GLU A 424 1.06 -0.51 30.13
CA GLU A 424 2.12 -1.32 30.76
C GLU A 424 1.80 -1.79 32.18
N TYR A 425 0.88 -1.11 32.87
CA TYR A 425 0.40 -1.46 34.24
C TYR A 425 -0.78 -2.46 34.21
N GLY A 426 -1.29 -2.79 33.01
CA GLY A 426 -2.44 -3.66 32.83
C GLY A 426 -3.80 -2.96 32.95
N ASP A 427 -3.82 -1.61 32.97
CA ASP A 427 -5.04 -0.80 33.01
C ASP A 427 -5.59 -0.56 31.61
N ILE A 428 -6.91 -0.45 31.53
CA ILE A 428 -7.59 -0.07 30.30
C ILE A 428 -7.59 1.44 30.18
N VAL A 429 -6.92 1.95 29.15
CA VAL A 429 -6.82 3.38 28.86
C VAL A 429 -7.26 3.66 27.44
N PHE A 430 -7.63 4.93 27.17
CA PHE A 430 -7.96 5.40 25.83
C PHE A 430 -6.83 6.30 25.33
N GLU A 431 -6.18 5.89 24.23
CA GLU A 431 -5.02 6.61 23.70
C GLU A 431 -5.29 7.08 22.27
N GLU A 432 -4.70 8.24 21.92
CA GLU A 432 -4.79 8.79 20.56
C GLU A 432 -3.77 8.20 19.63
N TYR A 433 -4.24 7.79 18.47
CA TYR A 433 -3.43 7.27 17.36
C TYR A 433 -3.70 8.04 16.08
N TYR A 434 -2.67 8.38 15.33
CA TYR A 434 -2.78 8.77 13.94
C TYR A 434 -3.21 7.57 13.12
N THR A 435 -4.13 7.74 12.17
CA THR A 435 -4.63 6.66 11.32
C THR A 435 -4.36 6.94 9.85
N VAL A 436 -3.83 5.95 9.14
CA VAL A 436 -3.66 5.96 7.68
C VAL A 436 -4.15 4.65 7.09
N TYR A 437 -4.45 4.65 5.80
CA TYR A 437 -5.06 3.52 5.13
C TYR A 437 -4.27 3.14 3.89
N GLY A 438 -4.36 1.87 3.49
CA GLY A 438 -3.93 1.37 2.21
C GLY A 438 -5.12 0.81 1.45
N LEU A 439 -5.33 1.23 0.20
CA LEU A 439 -6.34 0.69 -0.69
C LEU A 439 -5.72 -0.29 -1.67
N ALA A 440 -6.17 -1.53 -1.64
CA ALA A 440 -5.92 -2.49 -2.71
C ALA A 440 -7.24 -2.77 -3.42
N GLY A 441 -7.29 -2.56 -4.73
CA GLY A 441 -8.54 -2.65 -5.48
C GLY A 441 -8.37 -3.12 -6.91
N THR A 442 -9.40 -3.81 -7.38
CA THR A 442 -9.61 -4.27 -8.76
C THR A 442 -11.02 -3.85 -9.20
N PRO A 443 -11.43 -4.05 -10.45
CA PRO A 443 -12.81 -3.80 -10.86
C PRO A 443 -13.86 -4.51 -10.00
N GLU A 444 -13.51 -5.64 -9.38
CA GLU A 444 -14.41 -6.47 -8.56
C GLU A 444 -14.64 -5.89 -7.16
N GLY A 445 -13.78 -5.00 -6.68
CA GLY A 445 -13.93 -4.36 -5.37
C GLY A 445 -12.66 -3.79 -4.78
N ILE A 446 -12.75 -3.37 -3.51
CA ILE A 446 -11.60 -2.89 -2.73
C ILE A 446 -11.52 -3.55 -1.37
N GLY A 447 -10.29 -3.75 -0.90
CA GLY A 447 -9.97 -4.00 0.50
C GLY A 447 -9.19 -2.82 1.10
N ILE A 448 -9.30 -2.65 2.41
CA ILE A 448 -8.71 -1.51 3.12
C ILE A 448 -7.83 -2.02 4.25
N LEU A 449 -6.54 -1.70 4.18
CA LEU A 449 -5.59 -1.90 5.29
C LEU A 449 -5.59 -0.65 6.17
N GLY A 450 -6.22 -0.70 7.34
CA GLY A 450 -6.10 0.37 8.34
C GLY A 450 -4.85 0.21 9.19
N ARG A 451 -4.10 1.29 9.37
CA ARG A 451 -2.89 1.35 10.21
C ARG A 451 -3.00 2.48 11.22
N ALA A 452 -2.45 2.29 12.41
CA ALA A 452 -2.49 3.28 13.48
C ALA A 452 -1.15 3.37 14.21
N SER A 453 -0.76 4.57 14.67
CA SER A 453 0.47 4.79 15.43
C SER A 453 0.36 6.05 16.29
N HIS A 454 1.08 6.09 17.41
CA HIS A 454 1.29 7.33 18.18
C HIS A 454 2.14 8.36 17.44
N LYS A 455 2.90 7.92 16.43
CA LYS A 455 3.73 8.80 15.62
C LYS A 455 2.96 9.29 14.40
N LYS A 456 3.19 10.54 13.98
CA LYS A 456 2.60 11.15 12.78
C LYS A 456 2.93 10.34 11.50
N ILE A 457 4.09 9.68 11.46
CA ILE A 457 4.47 8.76 10.40
C ILE A 457 4.03 7.37 10.84
N VAL A 458 2.93 6.91 10.26
CA VAL A 458 2.28 5.65 10.64
C VAL A 458 2.83 4.50 9.81
N ASN A 459 3.56 3.58 10.44
CA ASN A 459 4.07 2.40 9.76
C ASN A 459 4.21 1.20 10.72
N VAL A 460 3.87 -0.02 10.26
CA VAL A 460 4.02 -1.27 11.02
C VAL A 460 5.50 -1.57 11.27
N ALA A 461 6.38 -1.31 10.30
CA ALA A 461 7.83 -1.48 10.46
C ALA A 461 8.39 -0.66 11.65
N GLN A 462 7.76 0.48 11.99
CA GLN A 462 8.11 1.33 13.13
C GLN A 462 7.25 1.06 14.38
N LYS A 463 6.77 -0.18 14.57
CA LYS A 463 5.91 -0.61 15.68
C LYS A 463 4.53 0.06 15.70
N GLY A 464 4.02 0.49 14.54
CA GLY A 464 2.61 0.82 14.38
C GLY A 464 1.73 -0.43 14.45
N GLY A 465 0.46 -0.25 14.79
CA GLY A 465 -0.56 -1.29 14.82
C GLY A 465 -1.45 -1.28 13.57
N ILE A 466 -2.31 -2.28 13.49
CA ILE A 466 -3.36 -2.39 12.49
C ILE A 466 -4.71 -2.13 13.16
N VAL A 467 -5.60 -1.50 12.44
CA VAL A 467 -7.00 -1.31 12.80
C VAL A 467 -7.89 -1.85 11.68
N ALA A 468 -8.82 -2.71 12.02
CA ALA A 468 -9.78 -3.20 11.03
C ALA A 468 -10.71 -2.07 10.57
N VAL A 469 -10.93 -1.96 9.27
CA VAL A 469 -11.93 -1.06 8.69
C VAL A 469 -13.09 -1.93 8.19
N LEU A 470 -14.23 -1.82 8.85
CA LEU A 470 -15.43 -2.56 8.47
C LEU A 470 -16.42 -1.63 7.76
N ARG A 471 -17.41 -2.19 7.07
CA ARG A 471 -18.48 -1.42 6.43
C ARG A 471 -19.79 -1.56 7.18
N SER A 472 -20.53 -0.47 7.26
CA SER A 472 -21.92 -0.53 7.74
C SER A 472 -22.82 -1.15 6.67
N LYS A 473 -23.86 -1.89 7.08
CA LYS A 473 -25.02 -2.14 6.22
C LYS A 473 -25.69 -0.81 5.91
N SER A 474 -26.10 -0.65 4.65
CA SER A 474 -26.83 0.53 4.16
C SER A 474 -28.08 0.86 4.96
#